data_2643d53baddebd4adcbbad577e433084
#
_entry.id   2643d53baddebd4adcbbad577e433084
#
_cell.length_a   1.000
_cell.length_b   1.000
_cell.length_c   1.000
_cell.angle_alpha   90.00
_cell.angle_beta   90.00
_cell.angle_gamma   90.00
#
_symmetry.space_group_name_H-M   'P 1'
#
loop_
_entity.id
_entity.type
_entity.pdbx_description
1 polymer ?
#
loop_
_entity_poly.entity_id
_entity_poly.type
_entity_poly.pdbx_seq_one_letter_code
_entity_poly.pdbx_strand_id
1 'polypeptide(L)'
;MRFSRWQLPFLRWQVIVLLAVAIPGYGPPPLRGQTRAPQPVLHRRSVNQDYDQLDTETRSSGRTLLPADASGEYSLGSGGMVDVELQPDRLSGFITRLGDRESDEGTPLTFFFATSRLSGQQLAFTTRQVHGVWFSFEGTIVRGPARTRDQQGYYLLEGKLVLHDVASQTEQARMVSLPLARQSPNG
;
A
#
# COMPACT_ATOMS: atom_id res chain seq x y z
N MET A 1 16.93 -18.18 49.60
CA MET A 1 17.35 -17.77 48.25
C MET A 1 17.13 -18.96 47.32
N ARG A 2 16.05 -18.96 46.57
CA ARG A 2 15.67 -20.05 45.63
C ARG A 2 15.56 -19.47 44.24
N PHE A 3 16.46 -19.86 43.32
CA PHE A 3 16.41 -19.56 41.90
C PHE A 3 15.40 -20.52 41.22
N SER A 4 14.33 -19.98 40.64
CA SER A 4 13.44 -20.72 39.78
C SER A 4 13.90 -20.58 38.34
N ARG A 5 14.38 -21.68 37.77
CA ARG A 5 14.64 -21.85 36.31
C ARG A 5 13.31 -22.00 35.58
N TRP A 6 12.98 -21.07 34.71
CA TRP A 6 11.93 -21.28 33.71
C TRP A 6 12.58 -21.73 32.38
N GLN A 7 12.38 -23.00 32.07
CA GLN A 7 12.73 -23.54 30.77
C GLN A 7 11.57 -23.27 29.81
N LEU A 8 11.81 -22.56 28.68
CA LEU A 8 10.88 -22.38 27.57
C LEU A 8 11.12 -23.50 26.55
N PRO A 9 10.06 -24.13 26.02
CA PRO A 9 10.19 -25.16 25.01
C PRO A 9 10.46 -24.56 23.64
N PHE A 10 11.49 -25.10 22.97
CA PHE A 10 11.78 -24.87 21.55
C PHE A 10 10.64 -25.41 20.67
N LEU A 11 9.90 -24.54 20.02
CA LEU A 11 8.94 -24.91 18.99
C LEU A 11 9.66 -25.04 17.64
N ARG A 12 9.82 -26.28 17.19
CA ARG A 12 10.39 -26.68 15.89
C ARG A 12 9.46 -26.18 14.77
N TRP A 13 9.94 -25.34 13.90
CA TRP A 13 9.31 -25.01 12.63
C TRP A 13 9.59 -26.13 11.64
N GLN A 14 8.54 -26.85 11.23
CA GLN A 14 8.62 -27.81 10.12
C GLN A 14 8.53 -27.04 8.81
N VAL A 15 9.55 -27.19 7.99
CA VAL A 15 9.60 -26.73 6.61
C VAL A 15 8.74 -27.67 5.77
N ILE A 16 7.63 -27.20 5.24
CA ILE A 16 6.83 -27.92 4.25
C ILE A 16 7.41 -27.63 2.86
N VAL A 17 8.08 -28.63 2.30
CA VAL A 17 8.53 -28.63 0.90
C VAL A 17 7.34 -29.07 0.03
N LEU A 18 6.78 -28.18 -0.76
CA LEU A 18 5.77 -28.48 -1.77
C LEU A 18 6.48 -28.94 -3.07
N LEU A 19 6.34 -30.23 -3.36
CA LEU A 19 6.78 -30.83 -4.61
C LEU A 19 5.81 -30.43 -5.74
N ALA A 20 6.30 -29.71 -6.75
CA ALA A 20 5.57 -29.45 -7.98
C ALA A 20 5.61 -30.67 -8.90
N VAL A 21 4.45 -31.26 -9.16
CA VAL A 21 4.26 -32.32 -10.16
C VAL A 21 4.05 -31.66 -11.52
N ALA A 22 4.97 -31.89 -12.44
CA ALA A 22 4.85 -31.52 -13.86
C ALA A 22 3.95 -32.52 -14.58
N ILE A 23 2.89 -32.04 -15.24
CA ILE A 23 2.03 -32.82 -16.14
C ILE A 23 2.49 -32.54 -17.58
N PRO A 24 2.93 -33.51 -18.37
CA PRO A 24 3.20 -33.32 -19.79
C PRO A 24 1.96 -33.65 -20.64
N GLY A 25 1.73 -32.84 -21.66
CA GLY A 25 1.01 -33.25 -22.85
C GLY A 25 -0.34 -32.68 -23.11
N TYR A 26 -0.40 -31.59 -23.92
CA TYR A 26 -1.49 -31.37 -24.88
C TYR A 26 -0.89 -30.65 -26.10
N GLY A 27 -0.79 -31.38 -27.20
CA GLY A 27 -0.39 -30.86 -28.49
C GLY A 27 -1.55 -30.13 -29.19
N PRO A 28 -1.24 -29.24 -30.11
CA PRO A 28 -2.26 -28.43 -30.81
C PRO A 28 -2.99 -29.27 -31.88
N PRO A 29 -4.31 -29.00 -32.12
CA PRO A 29 -5.04 -29.65 -33.18
C PRO A 29 -4.73 -29.06 -34.57
N PRO A 30 -4.97 -29.81 -35.68
CA PRO A 30 -4.57 -29.42 -37.03
C PRO A 30 -5.53 -28.43 -37.66
N LEU A 31 -4.94 -27.53 -38.45
CA LEU A 31 -5.61 -26.57 -39.32
C LEU A 31 -6.35 -27.29 -40.46
N ARG A 32 -7.63 -27.05 -40.64
CA ARG A 32 -8.38 -27.42 -41.84
C ARG A 32 -9.35 -26.33 -42.25
N GLY A 33 -9.24 -25.94 -43.53
CA GLY A 33 -10.35 -25.38 -44.30
C GLY A 33 -10.28 -23.88 -44.61
N GLN A 34 -9.56 -23.54 -45.66
CA GLN A 34 -9.76 -22.27 -46.41
C GLN A 34 -11.11 -22.29 -47.07
N THR A 35 -11.94 -21.30 -46.86
CA THR A 35 -13.11 -21.01 -47.72
C THR A 35 -13.15 -19.50 -48.02
N ARG A 36 -12.95 -19.25 -49.22
CA ARG A 36 -13.15 -18.12 -50.16
C ARG A 36 -14.02 -16.95 -49.64
N ALA A 37 -13.44 -15.76 -49.71
CA ALA A 37 -14.07 -14.46 -49.42
C ALA A 37 -15.15 -14.08 -50.43
N PRO A 38 -16.21 -13.42 -50.04
CA PRO A 38 -17.05 -12.56 -50.89
C PRO A 38 -16.59 -11.09 -50.76
N GLN A 39 -16.70 -10.37 -51.87
CA GLN A 39 -16.25 -9.00 -52.09
C GLN A 39 -17.10 -7.95 -51.33
N PRO A 40 -16.52 -6.76 -51.08
CA PRO A 40 -17.16 -5.74 -50.28
C PRO A 40 -18.21 -4.94 -51.04
N VAL A 41 -19.39 -4.83 -50.45
CA VAL A 41 -20.43 -3.88 -50.85
C VAL A 41 -20.14 -2.55 -50.19
N LEU A 42 -19.85 -1.53 -50.98
CA LEU A 42 -19.71 -0.15 -50.55
C LEU A 42 -21.03 0.37 -49.95
N HIS A 43 -21.15 0.42 -48.63
CA HIS A 43 -22.23 1.13 -47.97
C HIS A 43 -21.73 2.50 -47.50
N ARG A 44 -22.45 3.48 -47.95
CA ARG A 44 -22.36 4.93 -47.72
C ARG A 44 -22.20 5.25 -46.23
N ARG A 45 -21.08 5.82 -45.91
CA ARG A 45 -20.68 6.20 -44.56
C ARG A 45 -21.55 7.36 -44.04
N SER A 46 -22.34 7.10 -43.01
CA SER A 46 -23.07 8.12 -42.26
C SER A 46 -22.12 8.83 -41.33
N VAL A 47 -22.11 10.17 -41.36
CA VAL A 47 -21.15 11.07 -40.71
C VAL A 47 -21.41 11.25 -39.19
N ASN A 48 -22.15 10.38 -38.54
CA ASN A 48 -22.54 10.57 -37.13
C ASN A 48 -21.95 9.54 -36.15
N GLN A 49 -20.79 8.89 -36.46
CA GLN A 49 -20.19 7.91 -35.54
C GLN A 49 -18.92 8.36 -34.83
N ASP A 50 -18.47 9.60 -34.97
CA ASP A 50 -17.20 10.05 -34.38
C ASP A 50 -17.32 10.62 -32.97
N TYR A 51 -18.52 10.69 -32.38
CA TYR A 51 -18.68 11.18 -31.00
C TYR A 51 -18.76 10.10 -29.92
N ASP A 52 -19.00 8.83 -30.29
CA ASP A 52 -19.12 7.74 -29.31
C ASP A 52 -17.82 6.98 -29.03
N GLN A 53 -16.71 7.30 -29.71
CA GLN A 53 -15.43 6.61 -29.49
C GLN A 53 -14.54 7.25 -28.43
N LEU A 54 -14.83 8.47 -27.95
CA LEU A 54 -14.04 9.14 -26.94
C LEU A 54 -14.35 8.67 -25.50
N ASP A 55 -15.49 8.02 -25.28
CA ASP A 55 -15.89 7.55 -23.95
C ASP A 55 -15.50 6.09 -23.64
N THR A 56 -14.92 5.36 -24.60
CA THR A 56 -14.67 3.92 -24.44
C THR A 56 -13.23 3.63 -24.00
N GLU A 57 -12.28 4.55 -24.14
CA GLU A 57 -10.89 4.33 -23.72
C GLU A 57 -10.65 4.56 -22.22
N THR A 58 -11.59 5.16 -21.50
CA THR A 58 -11.46 5.39 -20.05
C THR A 58 -11.88 4.17 -19.20
N ARG A 59 -12.39 3.09 -19.81
CA ARG A 59 -12.85 1.87 -19.09
C ARG A 59 -11.87 0.72 -19.03
N SER A 60 -10.67 0.89 -19.53
CA SER A 60 -9.67 -0.18 -19.54
C SER A 60 -8.60 0.03 -18.47
N SER A 61 -8.94 -0.21 -17.25
CA SER A 61 -8.13 -0.81 -16.18
C SER A 61 -8.85 -0.57 -14.86
N GLY A 62 -9.44 -1.60 -14.29
CA GLY A 62 -10.06 -1.60 -12.96
C GLY A 62 -9.05 -1.38 -11.82
N ARG A 63 -8.06 -0.53 -12.03
CA ARG A 63 -7.15 -0.03 -11.03
C ARG A 63 -7.78 1.22 -10.44
N THR A 64 -8.51 1.07 -9.35
CA THR A 64 -8.93 2.22 -8.56
C THR A 64 -7.67 2.89 -8.04
N LEU A 65 -7.27 3.97 -8.70
CA LEU A 65 -6.14 4.79 -8.25
C LEU A 65 -6.55 5.50 -6.97
N LEU A 66 -5.60 5.63 -6.04
CA LEU A 66 -5.79 6.50 -4.88
C LEU A 66 -5.95 7.94 -5.38
N PRO A 67 -6.95 8.68 -4.88
CA PRO A 67 -7.08 10.09 -5.20
C PRO A 67 -5.83 10.83 -4.70
N ALA A 68 -5.28 11.75 -5.51
CA ALA A 68 -4.14 12.58 -5.10
C ALA A 68 -4.44 13.37 -3.82
N ASP A 69 -5.72 13.65 -3.58
CA ASP A 69 -6.21 14.33 -2.40
C ASP A 69 -6.19 13.48 -1.12
N ALA A 70 -5.81 12.21 -1.17
CA ALA A 70 -5.52 11.39 0.01
C ALA A 70 -4.09 11.60 0.54
N SER A 71 -3.29 12.46 -0.09
CA SER A 71 -2.01 12.93 0.49
C SER A 71 -2.24 13.78 1.72
N GLY A 72 -1.33 13.70 2.68
CA GLY A 72 -1.35 14.51 3.89
C GLY A 72 -0.91 13.76 5.14
N GLU A 73 -1.14 14.38 6.28
CA GLU A 73 -0.74 13.89 7.60
C GLU A 73 -1.79 12.97 8.19
N TYR A 74 -1.39 11.76 8.57
CA TYR A 74 -2.21 10.77 9.24
C TYR A 74 -1.77 10.65 10.71
N SER A 75 -2.70 10.84 11.64
CA SER A 75 -2.40 10.86 13.07
C SER A 75 -2.09 9.46 13.61
N LEU A 76 -0.91 9.29 14.20
CA LEU A 76 -0.50 8.06 14.93
C LEU A 76 -1.01 8.01 16.37
N GLY A 77 -1.60 9.10 16.88
CA GLY A 77 -1.83 9.32 18.30
C GLY A 77 -0.52 9.63 19.05
N SER A 78 -0.63 9.96 20.34
CA SER A 78 0.53 10.21 21.23
C SER A 78 1.59 11.18 20.64
N GLY A 79 1.16 12.18 19.84
CA GLY A 79 2.07 13.16 19.25
C GLY A 79 2.86 12.68 18.02
N GLY A 80 2.53 11.51 17.49
CA GLY A 80 3.12 11.01 16.24
C GLY A 80 2.23 11.23 15.01
N MET A 81 2.85 11.26 13.82
CA MET A 81 2.16 11.34 12.54
C MET A 81 2.88 10.53 11.46
N VAL A 82 2.15 10.16 10.43
CA VAL A 82 2.67 9.67 9.15
C VAL A 82 2.30 10.67 8.09
N ASP A 83 3.27 11.32 7.48
CA ASP A 83 3.06 12.14 6.30
C ASP A 83 3.16 11.27 5.05
N VAL A 84 2.17 11.37 4.17
CA VAL A 84 2.05 10.58 2.94
C VAL A 84 1.85 11.51 1.77
N GLU A 85 2.75 11.48 0.82
CA GLU A 85 2.65 12.18 -0.45
C GLU A 85 2.44 11.18 -1.58
N LEU A 86 1.27 11.27 -2.22
CA LEU A 86 0.85 10.43 -3.34
C LEU A 86 1.06 11.17 -4.65
N GLN A 87 1.81 10.58 -5.55
CA GLN A 87 1.96 10.97 -6.96
C GLN A 87 1.49 9.80 -7.84
N PRO A 88 1.21 9.97 -9.13
CA PRO A 88 0.63 8.92 -9.97
C PRO A 88 1.33 7.55 -9.90
N ASP A 89 2.66 7.54 -9.79
CA ASP A 89 3.47 6.31 -9.75
C ASP A 89 4.44 6.28 -8.57
N ARG A 90 4.27 7.18 -7.61
CA ARG A 90 5.24 7.35 -6.53
C ARG A 90 4.54 7.61 -5.20
N LEU A 91 5.09 6.98 -4.17
CA LEU A 91 4.78 7.22 -2.77
C LEU A 91 6.03 7.78 -2.10
N SER A 92 5.90 8.91 -1.40
CA SER A 92 6.95 9.48 -0.54
C SER A 92 6.34 9.92 0.78
N GLY A 93 7.21 10.22 1.75
CA GLY A 93 6.75 10.67 3.06
C GLY A 93 7.71 10.34 4.19
N PHE A 94 7.21 10.51 5.40
CA PHE A 94 7.96 10.24 6.63
C PHE A 94 7.03 9.91 7.80
N ILE A 95 7.59 9.35 8.86
CA ILE A 95 6.96 9.22 10.17
C ILE A 95 7.66 10.20 11.12
N THR A 96 6.89 10.96 11.89
CA THR A 96 7.40 11.72 13.03
C THR A 96 6.81 11.16 14.32
N ARG A 97 7.65 10.97 15.34
CA ARG A 97 7.24 10.61 16.71
C ARG A 97 8.20 11.24 17.71
N LEU A 98 7.77 11.34 18.95
CA LEU A 98 8.67 11.69 20.03
C LEU A 98 9.57 10.51 20.40
N GLY A 99 10.84 10.80 20.66
CA GLY A 99 11.77 9.82 21.21
C GLY A 99 11.33 9.34 22.59
N ASP A 100 11.59 8.07 22.88
CA ASP A 100 11.21 7.39 24.10
C ASP A 100 12.40 6.83 24.87
N ARG A 101 13.63 7.07 24.39
CA ARG A 101 14.87 6.68 25.06
C ARG A 101 15.40 7.85 25.87
N GLU A 102 16.15 7.55 26.93
CA GLU A 102 16.78 8.56 27.79
C GLU A 102 17.58 9.61 27.01
N SER A 103 18.23 9.21 25.89
CA SER A 103 19.03 10.09 25.03
C SER A 103 18.21 11.05 24.15
N ASP A 104 16.95 10.74 23.88
CA ASP A 104 16.11 11.47 22.92
C ASP A 104 14.66 11.67 23.42
N GLU A 105 14.41 11.46 24.71
CA GLU A 105 13.08 11.58 25.32
C GLU A 105 12.44 12.93 25.01
N GLY A 106 11.23 12.87 24.45
CA GLY A 106 10.47 14.05 24.07
C GLY A 106 10.97 14.83 22.85
N THR A 107 12.10 14.41 22.25
CA THR A 107 12.64 15.02 21.02
C THR A 107 11.90 14.51 19.80
N PRO A 108 11.42 15.39 18.88
CA PRO A 108 10.82 14.92 17.64
C PRO A 108 11.84 14.20 16.74
N LEU A 109 11.58 12.96 16.40
CA LEU A 109 12.38 12.13 15.49
C LEU A 109 11.64 11.93 14.18
N THR A 110 12.32 12.18 13.05
CA THR A 110 11.74 12.03 11.72
C THR A 110 12.39 10.85 10.97
N PHE A 111 11.57 9.94 10.51
CA PHE A 111 11.92 8.69 9.82
C PHE A 111 11.45 8.77 8.37
N PHE A 112 12.29 9.25 7.47
CA PHE A 112 11.97 9.33 6.04
C PHE A 112 11.82 7.95 5.41
N PHE A 113 10.90 7.80 4.43
CA PHE A 113 10.77 6.58 3.68
C PHE A 113 12.08 6.25 2.94
N ALA A 114 12.58 5.04 3.14
CA ALA A 114 13.74 4.48 2.45
C ALA A 114 13.32 3.75 1.18
N THR A 115 12.25 2.95 1.31
CA THR A 115 11.60 2.27 0.20
C THR A 115 10.10 2.48 0.28
N SER A 116 9.45 2.56 -0.86
CA SER A 116 8.00 2.69 -0.93
C SER A 116 7.45 2.03 -2.18
N ARG A 117 6.22 1.56 -2.11
CA ARG A 117 5.49 0.96 -3.22
C ARG A 117 4.02 1.36 -3.14
N LEU A 118 3.47 1.69 -4.31
CA LEU A 118 2.06 1.97 -4.49
C LEU A 118 1.51 1.04 -5.58
N SER A 119 0.40 0.35 -5.30
CA SER A 119 -0.29 -0.51 -6.25
C SER A 119 -1.81 -0.43 -6.08
N GLY A 120 -2.46 0.38 -6.89
CA GLY A 120 -3.87 0.71 -6.70
C GLY A 120 -4.08 1.44 -5.37
N GLN A 121 -4.88 0.87 -4.49
CA GLN A 121 -5.13 1.41 -3.14
C GLN A 121 -4.15 0.88 -2.09
N GLN A 122 -3.34 -0.12 -2.43
CA GLN A 122 -2.37 -0.71 -1.51
C GLN A 122 -1.08 0.09 -1.53
N LEU A 123 -0.56 0.37 -0.37
CA LEU A 123 0.73 1.03 -0.19
C LEU A 123 1.58 0.28 0.85
N ALA A 124 2.87 0.29 0.63
CA ALA A 124 3.84 -0.24 1.56
C ALA A 124 5.06 0.66 1.58
N PHE A 125 5.68 0.80 2.75
CA PHE A 125 6.95 1.51 2.89
C PHE A 125 7.80 0.95 4.02
N THR A 126 9.10 1.20 3.94
CA THR A 126 10.02 1.10 5.06
C THR A 126 10.71 2.43 5.27
N THR A 127 11.04 2.78 6.51
CA THR A 127 11.74 4.03 6.79
C THR A 127 13.25 3.82 6.90
N ARG A 128 14.00 4.92 6.82
CA ARG A 128 15.39 4.94 7.24
C ARG A 128 15.46 4.72 8.73
N GLN A 129 16.55 4.12 9.16
CA GLN A 129 16.84 3.91 10.57
C GLN A 129 17.31 5.22 11.22
N VAL A 130 16.75 5.55 12.39
CA VAL A 130 17.15 6.66 13.25
C VAL A 130 17.35 6.11 14.67
N HIS A 131 18.51 6.33 15.27
CA HIS A 131 18.90 5.82 16.60
C HIS A 131 18.64 4.32 16.80
N GLY A 132 18.82 3.50 15.74
CA GLY A 132 18.61 2.05 15.80
C GLY A 132 17.15 1.63 15.66
N VAL A 133 16.21 2.56 15.41
CA VAL A 133 14.78 2.29 15.20
C VAL A 133 14.41 2.58 13.77
N TRP A 134 13.50 1.78 13.21
CA TRP A 134 12.90 2.00 11.91
C TRP A 134 11.49 1.39 11.85
N PHE A 135 10.70 1.78 10.86
CA PHE A 135 9.33 1.33 10.69
C PHE A 135 9.14 0.63 9.35
N SER A 136 8.23 -0.34 9.32
CA SER A 136 7.62 -0.83 8.08
C SER A 136 6.11 -0.76 8.19
N PHE A 137 5.47 -0.48 7.06
CA PHE A 137 4.01 -0.41 6.95
C PHE A 137 3.56 -1.13 5.68
N GLU A 138 2.43 -1.82 5.79
CA GLU A 138 1.70 -2.40 4.67
C GLU A 138 0.20 -2.23 4.92
N GLY A 139 -0.51 -1.63 3.96
CA GLY A 139 -1.92 -1.35 4.13
C GLY A 139 -2.56 -0.65 2.95
N THR A 140 -3.68 0.04 3.23
CA THR A 140 -4.50 0.74 2.23
C THR A 140 -4.94 2.09 2.76
N ILE A 141 -5.27 3.01 1.85
CA ILE A 141 -6.02 4.21 2.19
C ILE A 141 -7.48 3.98 1.82
N VAL A 142 -8.37 4.15 2.77
CA VAL A 142 -9.81 3.97 2.60
C VAL A 142 -10.57 5.25 2.90
N ARG A 143 -11.80 5.34 2.42
CA ARG A 143 -12.69 6.44 2.74
C ARG A 143 -13.18 6.30 4.18
N GLY A 144 -12.93 7.32 5.01
CA GLY A 144 -13.35 7.37 6.40
C GLY A 144 -14.79 7.89 6.60
N PRO A 145 -15.23 8.06 7.85
CA PRO A 145 -16.60 8.47 8.19
C PRO A 145 -16.87 9.95 8.02
N ALA A 146 -15.85 10.80 7.94
CA ALA A 146 -16.03 12.24 7.79
C ALA A 146 -16.69 12.57 6.44
N ARG A 147 -17.57 13.59 6.44
CA ARG A 147 -18.38 13.94 5.27
C ARG A 147 -17.62 14.77 4.25
N THR A 148 -16.75 15.65 4.73
CA THR A 148 -16.00 16.59 3.91
C THR A 148 -14.51 16.47 4.19
N ARG A 149 -13.68 16.85 3.23
CA ARG A 149 -12.22 16.69 3.29
C ARG A 149 -11.54 17.54 4.38
N ASP A 150 -12.11 18.67 4.72
CA ASP A 150 -11.65 19.55 5.80
C ASP A 150 -11.87 18.96 7.21
N GLN A 151 -12.62 17.86 7.30
CA GLN A 151 -12.84 17.14 8.55
C GLN A 151 -11.79 16.04 8.73
N GLN A 152 -11.31 15.90 9.96
CA GLN A 152 -10.42 14.81 10.33
C GLN A 152 -11.07 13.44 10.03
N GLY A 153 -10.29 12.53 9.47
CA GLY A 153 -10.77 11.19 9.17
C GLY A 153 -11.60 11.09 7.90
N TYR A 154 -11.47 12.04 6.96
CA TYR A 154 -12.02 11.89 5.61
C TYR A 154 -11.40 10.72 4.87
N TYR A 155 -10.11 10.49 5.04
CA TYR A 155 -9.41 9.26 4.69
C TYR A 155 -8.83 8.63 5.94
N LEU A 156 -8.70 7.30 5.91
CA LEU A 156 -8.04 6.48 6.92
C LEU A 156 -6.90 5.70 6.25
N LEU A 157 -5.73 5.73 6.86
CA LEU A 157 -4.61 4.84 6.51
C LEU A 157 -4.71 3.61 7.40
N GLU A 158 -5.14 2.48 6.82
CA GLU A 158 -5.40 1.23 7.53
C GLU A 158 -4.39 0.16 7.15
N GLY A 159 -3.82 -0.52 8.13
CA GLY A 159 -2.86 -1.57 7.85
C GLY A 159 -2.05 -2.01 9.05
N LYS A 160 -0.99 -2.75 8.76
CA LYS A 160 -0.03 -3.25 9.74
C LYS A 160 1.18 -2.32 9.79
N LEU A 161 1.40 -1.70 10.94
CA LEU A 161 2.60 -0.93 11.25
C LEU A 161 3.50 -1.78 12.16
N VAL A 162 4.78 -1.89 11.80
CA VAL A 162 5.78 -2.59 12.60
C VAL A 162 6.89 -1.62 12.97
N LEU A 163 7.18 -1.50 14.25
CA LEU A 163 8.36 -0.85 14.78
C LEU A 163 9.44 -1.91 14.97
N HIS A 164 10.62 -1.66 14.41
CA HIS A 164 11.80 -2.48 14.55
C HIS A 164 12.83 -1.75 15.41
N ASP A 165 13.37 -2.41 16.43
CA ASP A 165 14.43 -1.88 17.30
C ASP A 165 15.62 -2.83 17.29
N VAL A 166 16.74 -2.35 16.76
CA VAL A 166 17.99 -3.12 16.64
C VAL A 166 18.62 -3.34 18.01
N ALA A 167 18.53 -2.39 18.92
CA ALA A 167 19.19 -2.48 20.24
C ALA A 167 18.54 -3.55 21.12
N SER A 168 17.22 -3.65 21.11
CA SER A 168 16.47 -4.67 21.84
C SER A 168 16.23 -5.94 21.02
N GLN A 169 16.56 -5.93 19.72
CA GLN A 169 16.25 -7.01 18.75
C GLN A 169 14.76 -7.39 18.76
N THR A 170 13.89 -6.39 18.92
CA THR A 170 12.45 -6.59 19.00
C THR A 170 11.72 -6.00 17.80
N GLU A 171 10.60 -6.64 17.45
CA GLU A 171 9.63 -6.14 16.49
C GLU A 171 8.27 -6.01 17.19
N GLN A 172 7.69 -4.82 17.11
CA GLN A 172 6.37 -4.56 17.64
C GLN A 172 5.40 -4.28 16.49
N ALA A 173 4.57 -5.25 16.16
CA ALA A 173 3.57 -5.15 15.12
C ALA A 173 2.21 -4.78 15.70
N ARG A 174 1.50 -3.84 15.05
CA ARG A 174 0.12 -3.49 15.40
C ARG A 174 -0.70 -3.19 14.16
N MET A 175 -1.98 -3.52 14.20
CA MET A 175 -2.94 -3.01 13.23
C MET A 175 -3.30 -1.58 13.60
N VAL A 176 -3.33 -0.70 12.61
CA VAL A 176 -3.62 0.72 12.80
C VAL A 176 -4.71 1.17 11.84
N SER A 177 -5.50 2.14 12.28
CA SER A 177 -6.43 2.92 11.46
C SER A 177 -6.18 4.39 11.79
N LEU A 178 -5.38 5.04 10.95
CA LEU A 178 -4.87 6.39 11.20
C LEU A 178 -5.73 7.38 10.44
N PRO A 179 -6.40 8.32 11.12
CA PRO A 179 -7.21 9.33 10.44
C PRO A 179 -6.32 10.39 9.79
N LEU A 180 -6.68 10.79 8.56
CA LEU A 180 -6.14 11.99 7.93
C LEU A 180 -6.42 13.18 8.84
N ALA A 181 -5.40 13.95 9.17
CA ALA A 181 -5.53 15.14 9.98
C ALA A 181 -6.37 16.18 9.27
N ARG A 182 -6.99 17.05 10.05
CA ARG A 182 -7.74 18.18 9.50
C ARG A 182 -6.80 19.09 8.72
N GLN A 183 -7.09 19.34 7.44
CA GLN A 183 -6.36 20.36 6.70
C GLN A 183 -6.81 21.75 7.19
N SER A 184 -5.84 22.55 7.63
CA SER A 184 -6.12 23.96 7.92
C SER A 184 -6.45 24.68 6.61
N PRO A 185 -7.52 25.48 6.53
CA PRO A 185 -7.88 26.18 5.30
C PRO A 185 -6.88 27.30 4.91
N ASN A 186 -5.81 27.49 5.70
CA ASN A 186 -4.79 28.52 5.50
C ASN A 186 -3.39 27.88 5.43
N GLY A 187 -3.12 27.09 4.38
CA GLY A 187 -1.79 26.67 3.99
C GLY A 187 -1.42 27.31 2.68
#